data_277883706993ba41c28b7c005bd0e501
#
_entry.id   277883706993ba41c28b7c005bd0e501
#
_cell.length_a   1.000
_cell.length_b   1.000
_cell.length_c   1.000
_cell.angle_alpha   90.00
_cell.angle_beta   90.00
_cell.angle_gamma   90.00
#
_symmetry.space_group_name_H-M   'P 1'
#
loop_
_entity.id
_entity.type
_entity.pdbx_description
1 polymer ?
#
loop_
_entity_poly.entity_id
_entity_poly.type
_entity_poly.pdbx_seq_one_letter_code
_entity_poly.pdbx_strand_id
1 'polypeptide(L)'
;MAKETTYEEIARELKNRIYKPVYYLMGEETYYIDRISEYIAQTVLNENEKEFNQTIVYGADTDIATVINAAKRYPMMSKYQVVIVKEAQNIKNIEELVYYLQKPLDSTILVLCHKHGTLDRRKKLAAEIEKVGVLFESKKIKDAQLPGFISSYLKRRSVEIEPK
;
A
#
# COMPACT_ATOMS: atom_id res chain seq x y z
N MET A 1 -15.10 13.86 9.09
CA MET A 1 -14.66 12.46 9.15
C MET A 1 -14.25 11.97 7.78
N ALA A 2 -13.10 11.34 7.68
CA ALA A 2 -12.62 10.89 6.40
C ALA A 2 -13.45 9.73 5.87
N LYS A 3 -13.73 9.75 4.59
CA LYS A 3 -14.45 8.67 3.91
C LYS A 3 -13.51 7.45 3.82
N GLU A 4 -14.06 6.28 4.05
CA GLU A 4 -13.28 5.05 3.92
C GLU A 4 -12.91 4.80 2.47
N THR A 5 -11.62 4.57 2.20
CA THR A 5 -11.16 4.31 0.85
C THR A 5 -11.40 2.85 0.49
N THR A 6 -11.94 2.59 -0.69
CA THR A 6 -12.24 1.23 -1.12
C THR A 6 -11.17 0.72 -2.06
N TYR A 7 -11.09 -0.61 -2.16
CA TYR A 7 -10.18 -1.24 -3.12
C TYR A 7 -10.46 -0.78 -4.55
N GLU A 8 -11.74 -0.67 -4.90
CA GLU A 8 -12.12 -0.25 -6.25
C GLU A 8 -11.66 1.16 -6.58
N GLU A 9 -11.72 2.06 -5.61
CA GLU A 9 -11.24 3.42 -5.82
C GLU A 9 -9.73 3.45 -6.05
N ILE A 10 -8.99 2.69 -5.24
CA ILE A 10 -7.54 2.61 -5.39
C ILE A 10 -7.18 2.02 -6.75
N ALA A 11 -7.82 0.92 -7.12
CA ALA A 11 -7.54 0.26 -8.39
C ALA A 11 -7.82 1.18 -9.58
N ARG A 12 -8.92 1.93 -9.51
CA ARG A 12 -9.28 2.85 -10.59
C ARG A 12 -8.24 3.97 -10.74
N GLU A 13 -7.81 4.54 -9.61
CA GLU A 13 -6.80 5.60 -9.67
C GLU A 13 -5.48 5.08 -10.19
N LEU A 14 -5.05 3.92 -9.75
CA LEU A 14 -3.80 3.34 -10.22
C LEU A 14 -3.85 3.03 -11.72
N LYS A 15 -4.98 2.54 -12.20
CA LYS A 15 -5.17 2.29 -13.62
C LYS A 15 -5.03 3.57 -14.43
N ASN A 16 -5.52 4.66 -13.89
CA ASN A 16 -5.45 5.97 -14.54
C ASN A 16 -4.15 6.71 -14.23
N ARG A 17 -3.19 6.03 -13.63
CA ARG A 17 -1.87 6.55 -13.29
C ARG A 17 -1.93 7.78 -12.40
N ILE A 18 -2.88 7.77 -11.48
CA ILE A 18 -3.02 8.78 -10.43
C ILE A 18 -2.43 8.18 -9.17
N TYR A 19 -1.29 8.73 -8.71
CA TYR A 19 -0.56 8.16 -7.59
C TYR A 19 -0.54 9.09 -6.40
N LYS A 20 -0.61 8.50 -5.20
CA LYS A 20 -0.45 9.22 -3.94
C LYS A 20 0.95 8.96 -3.40
N PRO A 21 1.48 9.86 -2.55
CA PRO A 21 2.83 9.67 -2.01
C PRO A 21 2.96 8.46 -1.10
N VAL A 22 1.88 8.05 -0.43
CA VAL A 22 1.94 6.90 0.48
C VAL A 22 0.66 6.09 0.40
N TYR A 23 0.83 4.78 0.44
CA TYR A 23 -0.27 3.81 0.52
C TYR A 23 0.00 2.93 1.73
N TYR A 24 -0.78 3.09 2.77
CA TYR A 24 -0.69 2.23 3.95
C TYR A 24 -1.83 1.21 3.86
N LEU A 25 -1.46 -0.03 3.56
CA LEU A 25 -2.42 -1.10 3.32
C LEU A 25 -2.39 -2.04 4.52
N MET A 26 -3.51 -2.19 5.20
CA MET A 26 -3.55 -2.98 6.44
C MET A 26 -4.81 -3.83 6.52
N GLY A 27 -4.80 -4.80 7.43
CA GLY A 27 -5.99 -5.57 7.72
C GLY A 27 -5.81 -7.07 7.72
N GLU A 28 -6.90 -7.75 8.06
CA GLU A 28 -6.91 -9.21 8.19
C GLU A 28 -6.97 -9.92 6.84
N GLU A 29 -7.66 -9.35 5.85
CA GLU A 29 -7.73 -9.96 4.54
C GLU A 29 -6.54 -9.48 3.70
N THR A 30 -5.57 -10.36 3.48
CA THR A 30 -4.31 -9.96 2.83
C THR A 30 -4.38 -9.93 1.30
N TYR A 31 -5.42 -10.51 0.72
CA TYR A 31 -5.54 -10.59 -0.74
C TYR A 31 -5.44 -9.22 -1.41
N TYR A 32 -6.24 -8.26 -0.94
CA TYR A 32 -6.26 -6.94 -1.56
C TYR A 32 -4.99 -6.13 -1.27
N ILE A 33 -4.39 -6.37 -0.11
CA ILE A 33 -3.10 -5.75 0.20
C ILE A 33 -2.06 -6.19 -0.84
N ASP A 34 -1.99 -7.50 -1.10
CA ASP A 34 -1.06 -8.02 -2.08
C ASP A 34 -1.37 -7.55 -3.50
N ARG A 35 -2.65 -7.53 -3.86
CA ARG A 35 -3.02 -7.10 -5.21
C ARG A 35 -2.61 -5.66 -5.48
N ILE A 36 -2.84 -4.77 -4.52
CA ILE A 36 -2.48 -3.37 -4.70
C ILE A 36 -0.97 -3.20 -4.80
N SER A 37 -0.23 -3.81 -3.87
CA SER A 37 1.23 -3.64 -3.85
C SER A 37 1.87 -4.25 -5.09
N GLU A 38 1.40 -5.41 -5.55
CA GLU A 38 1.91 -6.03 -6.76
C GLU A 38 1.61 -5.20 -7.99
N TYR A 39 0.43 -4.64 -8.07
CA TYR A 39 0.08 -3.79 -9.21
C TYR A 39 1.00 -2.59 -9.28
N ILE A 40 1.25 -1.94 -8.15
CA ILE A 40 2.18 -0.81 -8.09
C ILE A 40 3.58 -1.26 -8.52
N ALA A 41 4.04 -2.40 -7.99
CA ALA A 41 5.37 -2.91 -8.30
C ALA A 41 5.54 -3.23 -9.79
N GLN A 42 4.47 -3.60 -10.46
CA GLN A 42 4.55 -4.03 -11.86
C GLN A 42 4.31 -2.91 -12.86
N THR A 43 3.55 -1.87 -12.48
CA THR A 43 3.05 -0.93 -13.48
C THR A 43 3.57 0.50 -13.38
N VAL A 44 4.03 0.94 -12.21
CA VAL A 44 4.47 2.34 -12.08
C VAL A 44 5.75 2.59 -12.88
N LEU A 45 6.70 1.68 -12.79
CA LEU A 45 8.00 1.82 -13.47
C LEU A 45 8.12 0.77 -14.56
N ASN A 46 8.82 1.13 -15.65
CA ASN A 46 9.14 0.11 -16.64
C ASN A 46 10.36 -0.68 -16.15
N GLU A 47 10.72 -1.75 -16.86
CA GLU A 47 11.78 -2.65 -16.43
C GLU A 47 13.15 -1.96 -16.28
N ASN A 48 13.44 -1.03 -17.17
CA ASN A 48 14.71 -0.30 -17.09
C ASN A 48 14.77 0.61 -15.87
N GLU A 49 13.63 1.18 -15.50
CA GLU A 49 13.58 2.09 -14.36
C GLU A 49 13.63 1.36 -13.02
N LYS A 50 13.11 0.14 -12.96
CA LYS A 50 13.02 -0.61 -11.70
C LYS A 50 14.38 -0.87 -11.07
N GLU A 51 15.39 -1.10 -11.87
CA GLU A 51 16.70 -1.44 -11.35
C GLU A 51 17.24 -0.39 -10.37
N PHE A 52 17.00 0.88 -10.66
CA PHE A 52 17.53 1.97 -9.84
C PHE A 52 16.46 2.66 -9.00
N ASN A 53 15.19 2.42 -9.28
CA ASN A 53 14.12 3.20 -8.69
C ASN A 53 13.06 2.39 -7.95
N GLN A 54 13.24 1.09 -7.83
CA GLN A 54 12.31 0.27 -7.06
C GLN A 54 13.03 -0.48 -5.95
N THR A 55 12.56 -0.28 -4.73
CA THR A 55 13.13 -0.91 -3.54
C THR A 55 12.02 -1.71 -2.84
N ILE A 56 12.28 -2.99 -2.59
CA ILE A 56 11.35 -3.85 -1.85
C ILE A 56 12.09 -4.39 -0.65
N VAL A 57 11.59 -4.11 0.55
CA VAL A 57 12.19 -4.57 1.79
C VAL A 57 11.15 -5.22 2.68
N TYR A 58 11.61 -6.00 3.65
CA TYR A 58 10.71 -6.64 4.63
C TYR A 58 10.85 -5.96 5.97
N GLY A 59 9.73 -5.76 6.67
CA GLY A 59 9.73 -5.01 7.92
C GLY A 59 10.69 -5.53 8.97
N ALA A 60 10.82 -6.86 9.07
CA ALA A 60 11.72 -7.45 10.07
C ALA A 60 13.20 -7.21 9.77
N ASP A 61 13.53 -6.89 8.52
CA ASP A 61 14.91 -6.73 8.08
C ASP A 61 15.37 -5.29 8.01
N THR A 62 14.53 -4.35 8.40
CA THR A 62 14.84 -2.93 8.28
C THR A 62 14.20 -2.16 9.42
N ASP A 63 14.40 -0.84 9.44
CA ASP A 63 13.72 0.02 10.39
C ASP A 63 13.15 1.22 9.65
N ILE A 64 12.34 2.02 10.35
CA ILE A 64 11.65 3.12 9.68
C ILE A 64 12.61 4.21 9.21
N ALA A 65 13.73 4.43 9.93
CA ALA A 65 14.71 5.43 9.51
C ALA A 65 15.31 5.09 8.15
N THR A 66 15.61 3.81 7.93
CA THR A 66 16.15 3.34 6.65
C THR A 66 15.11 3.53 5.55
N VAL A 67 13.85 3.21 5.83
CA VAL A 67 12.77 3.39 4.87
C VAL A 67 12.58 4.85 4.52
N ILE A 68 12.60 5.73 5.52
CA ILE A 68 12.46 7.17 5.30
C ILE A 68 13.62 7.70 4.44
N ASN A 69 14.84 7.26 4.73
CA ASN A 69 15.99 7.68 3.92
C ASN A 69 15.83 7.24 2.47
N ALA A 70 15.35 6.03 2.24
CA ALA A 70 15.10 5.57 0.88
C ALA A 70 14.01 6.42 0.22
N ALA A 71 12.94 6.74 0.95
CA ALA A 71 11.83 7.51 0.41
C ALA A 71 12.20 8.94 0.05
N LYS A 72 13.23 9.48 0.70
CA LYS A 72 13.67 10.86 0.46
C LYS A 72 14.58 11.01 -0.74
N ARG A 73 15.04 9.90 -1.33
CA ARG A 73 15.91 10.00 -2.50
C ARG A 73 15.08 10.38 -3.72
N TYR A 74 15.72 11.09 -4.63
CA TYR A 74 15.07 11.42 -5.89
C TYR A 74 15.28 10.29 -6.89
N PRO A 75 14.29 10.07 -7.77
CA PRO A 75 14.44 9.01 -8.77
C PRO A 75 15.58 9.30 -9.74
N MET A 76 16.16 8.21 -10.26
CA MET A 76 17.26 8.30 -11.21
C MET A 76 16.72 8.03 -12.61
N MET A 77 16.72 9.07 -13.45
CA MET A 77 16.29 8.96 -14.85
C MET A 77 14.88 8.37 -14.95
N SER A 78 14.02 8.77 -14.01
CA SER A 78 12.64 8.30 -13.94
C SER A 78 11.80 9.37 -13.27
N LYS A 79 10.51 9.36 -13.54
CA LYS A 79 9.59 10.30 -12.90
C LYS A 79 9.32 9.90 -11.45
N TYR A 80 9.34 8.60 -11.16
CA TYR A 80 9.00 8.09 -9.83
C TYR A 80 10.03 7.11 -9.34
N GLN A 81 10.10 6.98 -8.00
CA GLN A 81 10.69 5.82 -7.38
C GLN A 81 9.60 5.15 -6.52
N VAL A 82 9.72 3.84 -6.36
CA VAL A 82 8.77 3.04 -5.60
C VAL A 82 9.50 2.36 -4.46
N VAL A 83 8.99 2.52 -3.25
CA VAL A 83 9.54 1.85 -2.06
C VAL A 83 8.40 1.04 -1.44
N ILE A 84 8.57 -0.28 -1.39
CA ILE A 84 7.56 -1.18 -0.84
C ILE A 84 8.11 -1.88 0.38
N VAL A 85 7.40 -1.74 1.51
CA VAL A 85 7.75 -2.42 2.75
C VAL A 85 6.75 -3.55 2.94
N LYS A 86 7.22 -4.78 2.73
CA LYS A 86 6.40 -5.97 2.98
C LYS A 86 6.49 -6.33 4.45
N GLU A 87 5.43 -6.92 5.00
CA GLU A 87 5.35 -7.29 6.41
C GLU A 87 5.67 -6.09 7.30
N ALA A 88 5.02 -4.96 6.99
CA ALA A 88 5.28 -3.71 7.71
C ALA A 88 4.88 -3.76 9.18
N GLN A 89 4.03 -4.73 9.58
CA GLN A 89 3.69 -4.92 10.98
C GLN A 89 4.92 -5.28 11.83
N ASN A 90 6.00 -5.73 11.20
CA ASN A 90 7.22 -6.12 11.92
C ASN A 90 8.28 -5.01 11.93
N ILE A 91 8.02 -3.87 11.35
CA ILE A 91 9.03 -2.81 11.30
C ILE A 91 9.08 -2.06 12.62
N LYS A 92 10.27 -1.71 13.04
CA LYS A 92 10.48 -0.99 14.31
C LYS A 92 10.23 0.49 14.13
N ASN A 93 9.61 1.09 15.15
CA ASN A 93 9.46 2.55 15.25
C ASN A 93 8.60 3.12 14.14
N ILE A 94 7.55 2.41 13.72
CA ILE A 94 6.68 2.83 12.61
C ILE A 94 6.10 4.23 12.85
N GLU A 95 5.89 4.62 14.11
CA GLU A 95 5.31 5.92 14.45
C GLU A 95 6.16 7.08 13.96
N GLU A 96 7.45 6.86 13.78
CA GLU A 96 8.34 7.93 13.29
C GLU A 96 8.11 8.27 11.84
N LEU A 97 7.30 7.47 11.14
CA LEU A 97 6.94 7.78 9.77
C LEU A 97 6.22 9.14 9.66
N VAL A 98 5.60 9.60 10.76
CA VAL A 98 4.91 10.90 10.73
C VAL A 98 5.84 12.04 10.31
N TYR A 99 7.13 11.92 10.62
CA TYR A 99 8.08 12.99 10.25
C TYR A 99 8.24 13.10 8.75
N TYR A 100 8.30 11.97 8.05
CA TYR A 100 8.35 11.98 6.60
C TYR A 100 7.04 12.51 6.00
N LEU A 101 5.92 12.14 6.61
CA LEU A 101 4.60 12.49 6.07
C LEU A 101 4.29 13.98 6.18
N GLN A 102 5.03 14.72 6.99
CA GLN A 102 4.84 16.16 7.07
C GLN A 102 5.25 16.85 5.76
N LYS A 103 6.19 16.26 5.04
CA LYS A 103 6.61 16.79 3.74
C LYS A 103 7.08 15.64 2.86
N PRO A 104 6.16 14.81 2.37
CA PRO A 104 6.54 13.69 1.52
C PRO A 104 6.97 14.17 0.14
N LEU A 105 7.81 13.38 -0.52
CA LEU A 105 8.22 13.70 -1.89
C LEU A 105 7.13 13.22 -2.86
N ASP A 106 6.74 14.09 -3.78
CA ASP A 106 5.76 13.74 -4.81
C ASP A 106 6.29 12.69 -5.78
N SER A 107 7.61 12.57 -5.89
CA SER A 107 8.23 11.62 -6.80
C SER A 107 8.42 10.24 -6.19
N THR A 108 8.09 10.06 -4.92
CA THR A 108 8.19 8.78 -4.24
C THR A 108 6.80 8.20 -4.00
N ILE A 109 6.64 6.93 -4.33
CA ILE A 109 5.43 6.18 -3.99
C ILE A 109 5.85 5.15 -2.93
N LEU A 110 5.45 5.40 -1.68
CA LEU A 110 5.80 4.56 -0.54
C LEU A 110 4.62 3.67 -0.21
N VAL A 111 4.83 2.35 -0.22
CA VAL A 111 3.78 1.38 0.03
C VAL A 111 4.16 0.56 1.26
N LEU A 112 3.26 0.50 2.24
CA LEU A 112 3.47 -0.30 3.44
C LEU A 112 2.38 -1.35 3.54
N CYS A 113 2.78 -2.61 3.61
CA CYS A 113 1.86 -3.74 3.67
C CYS A 113 1.84 -4.28 5.10
N HIS A 114 0.85 -3.87 5.88
CA HIS A 114 0.67 -4.22 7.28
C HIS A 114 -0.38 -5.32 7.37
N LYS A 115 0.06 -6.56 7.42
CA LYS A 115 -0.84 -7.72 7.39
C LYS A 115 -1.22 -8.18 8.79
N HIS A 116 -2.43 -8.72 8.89
CA HIS A 116 -2.94 -9.35 10.12
C HIS A 116 -3.07 -8.39 11.29
N GLY A 117 -3.36 -7.12 10.99
CA GLY A 117 -3.57 -6.13 12.03
C GLY A 117 -3.79 -4.78 11.42
N THR A 118 -3.94 -3.78 12.27
CA THR A 118 -4.22 -2.41 11.82
C THR A 118 -3.52 -1.41 12.71
N LEU A 119 -3.32 -0.20 12.17
CA LEU A 119 -2.89 0.92 12.98
C LEU A 119 -4.03 1.38 13.86
N ASP A 120 -3.69 1.97 15.00
CA ASP A 120 -4.68 2.64 15.83
C ASP A 120 -5.06 3.95 15.14
N ARG A 121 -6.29 4.01 14.65
CA ARG A 121 -6.75 5.17 13.87
C ARG A 121 -6.86 6.44 14.71
N ARG A 122 -6.79 6.32 16.04
CA ARG A 122 -6.80 7.48 16.92
C ARG A 122 -5.43 8.15 17.01
N LYS A 123 -4.37 7.48 16.58
CA LYS A 123 -3.02 8.00 16.69
C LYS A 123 -2.67 8.92 15.52
N LYS A 124 -1.68 9.77 15.76
CA LYS A 124 -1.26 10.76 14.79
C LYS A 124 -0.82 10.15 13.46
N LEU A 125 -0.16 8.99 13.50
CA LEU A 125 0.32 8.36 12.27
C LEU A 125 -0.83 8.09 11.31
N ALA A 126 -1.92 7.51 11.80
CA ALA A 126 -3.07 7.22 10.94
C ALA A 126 -3.66 8.51 10.34
N ALA A 127 -3.78 9.54 11.14
CA ALA A 127 -4.32 10.83 10.68
C ALA A 127 -3.42 11.44 9.59
N GLU A 128 -2.11 11.39 9.78
CA GLU A 128 -1.19 11.96 8.81
C GLU A 128 -1.19 11.18 7.50
N ILE A 129 -1.31 9.85 7.58
CA ILE A 129 -1.42 9.04 6.36
C ILE A 129 -2.67 9.43 5.57
N GLU A 130 -3.80 9.55 6.25
CA GLU A 130 -5.05 9.91 5.56
C GLU A 130 -4.98 11.30 4.94
N LYS A 131 -4.22 12.19 5.56
CA LYS A 131 -4.09 13.55 5.07
C LYS A 131 -3.32 13.64 3.76
N VAL A 132 -2.26 12.85 3.60
CA VAL A 132 -1.36 12.98 2.45
C VAL A 132 -1.45 11.82 1.47
N GLY A 133 -2.07 10.72 1.86
CA GLY A 133 -2.10 9.54 1.00
C GLY A 133 -3.32 8.68 1.23
N VAL A 134 -3.12 7.37 1.20
CA VAL A 134 -4.20 6.41 1.31
C VAL A 134 -3.99 5.52 2.53
N LEU A 135 -4.98 5.45 3.38
CA LEU A 135 -5.03 4.45 4.46
C LEU A 135 -6.17 3.49 4.11
N PHE A 136 -5.80 2.27 3.75
CA PHE A 136 -6.76 1.26 3.32
C PHE A 136 -6.79 0.11 4.31
N GLU A 137 -7.98 -0.24 4.77
CA GLU A 137 -8.15 -1.40 5.64
C GLU A 137 -8.94 -2.48 4.92
N SER A 138 -8.31 -3.64 4.75
CA SER A 138 -8.92 -4.80 4.12
C SER A 138 -9.52 -5.67 5.22
N LYS A 139 -10.84 -5.74 5.27
CA LYS A 139 -11.56 -6.42 6.34
C LYS A 139 -12.09 -7.76 5.88
N LYS A 140 -12.13 -8.71 6.83
CA LYS A 140 -12.79 -9.98 6.55
C LYS A 140 -14.29 -9.76 6.40
N ILE A 141 -14.90 -10.57 5.54
CA ILE A 141 -16.33 -10.50 5.30
C ILE A 141 -17.06 -11.07 6.51
N LYS A 142 -18.06 -10.35 6.98
CA LYS A 142 -18.90 -10.83 8.06
C LYS A 142 -19.95 -11.78 7.50
N ASP A 143 -20.37 -12.76 8.32
CA ASP A 143 -21.36 -13.76 7.89
C ASP A 143 -22.61 -13.13 7.28
N ALA A 144 -23.09 -12.04 7.86
CA ALA A 144 -24.28 -11.37 7.36
C ALA A 144 -24.13 -10.81 5.95
N GLN A 145 -22.91 -10.66 5.48
CA GLN A 145 -22.63 -10.09 4.16
C GLN A 145 -22.32 -11.16 3.12
N LEU A 146 -22.19 -12.41 3.55
CA LEU A 146 -21.75 -13.48 2.68
C LEU A 146 -22.58 -13.69 1.41
N PRO A 147 -23.90 -13.72 1.47
CA PRO A 147 -24.67 -14.07 0.25
C PRO A 147 -24.33 -13.23 -0.96
N GLY A 148 -24.28 -11.92 -0.80
CA GLY A 148 -23.97 -11.05 -1.93
C GLY A 148 -22.48 -11.00 -2.25
N PHE A 149 -21.66 -10.94 -1.22
CA PHE A 149 -20.23 -10.81 -1.43
C PHE A 149 -19.62 -12.09 -2.02
N ILE A 150 -20.00 -13.24 -1.49
CA ILE A 150 -19.44 -14.51 -1.97
C ILE A 150 -19.73 -14.72 -3.43
N SER A 151 -20.93 -14.37 -3.87
CA SER A 151 -21.29 -14.51 -5.27
C SER A 151 -20.30 -13.76 -6.17
N SER A 152 -20.04 -12.49 -5.87
CA SER A 152 -19.09 -11.68 -6.63
C SER A 152 -17.67 -12.17 -6.48
N TYR A 153 -17.28 -12.48 -5.25
CA TYR A 153 -15.92 -12.86 -4.94
C TYR A 153 -15.54 -14.18 -5.63
N LEU A 154 -16.39 -15.18 -5.49
CA LEU A 154 -16.12 -16.49 -6.10
C LEU A 154 -16.14 -16.42 -7.61
N LYS A 155 -17.04 -15.62 -8.16
CA LYS A 155 -17.10 -15.46 -9.60
C LYS A 155 -15.79 -14.86 -10.14
N ARG A 156 -15.28 -13.85 -9.44
CA ARG A 156 -14.02 -13.23 -9.82
C ARG A 156 -12.85 -14.21 -9.70
N ARG A 157 -12.82 -14.98 -8.62
CA ARG A 157 -11.75 -15.95 -8.43
C ARG A 157 -11.81 -17.07 -9.44
N SER A 158 -13.01 -17.48 -9.82
CA SER A 158 -13.17 -18.48 -10.87
C SER A 158 -12.54 -18.02 -12.19
N VAL A 159 -12.79 -16.77 -12.54
CA VAL A 159 -12.18 -16.21 -13.76
C VAL A 159 -10.67 -16.22 -13.69
N GLU A 160 -10.12 -15.96 -12.51
CA GLU A 160 -8.67 -15.91 -12.33
C GLU A 160 -8.04 -17.30 -12.19
N ILE A 161 -8.75 -18.24 -11.61
CA ILE A 161 -8.20 -19.53 -11.19
C ILE A 161 -8.64 -20.69 -12.07
N GLU A 162 -9.88 -20.66 -12.54
CA GLU A 162 -10.48 -21.76 -13.30
C GLU A 162 -9.66 -22.26 -14.49
N PRO A 163 -9.01 -21.39 -15.23
CA PRO A 163 -8.26 -21.85 -16.40
C PRO A 163 -7.20 -22.89 -16.11
N LYS A 164 -6.95 -23.16 -14.87
CA LYS A 164 -5.97 -24.18 -14.49
C LYS A 164 -6.26 -25.54 -15.06
#